data_8633449c962e8cf1bddbe81e34d5e7dd
#
_entry.id   8633449c962e8cf1bddbe81e34d5e7dd
#
_cell.length_a   1.000
_cell.length_b   1.000
_cell.length_c   1.000
_cell.angle_alpha   90.00
_cell.angle_beta   90.00
_cell.angle_gamma   90.00
#
_symmetry.space_group_name_H-M   'P 1'
#
loop_
_entity.id
_entity.type
_entity.pdbx_description
1 polymer ?
#
loop_
_entity_poly.entity_id
_entity_poly.type
_entity_poly.pdbx_seq_one_letter_code
_entity_poly.pdbx_strand_id
1 'polypeptide(L)'
;MGPKMKEMKRFGKIAIWSLCFATLTLSCTKVEQAEPTQAQICYNVVQYTQTKAAGLYPTTEKFISSAFYLENGKTWAANHSEAIAYIENATISFNGTLWRDENRSYYWPHTGKLNFLSYSPAAIQPNTTIDKDIGITIKGWDVAAHQNIDIMVADVQTEQTSNQNVGTYTGVPTIFRHKLSQIVGFEFNTFEDYAHGHDGSTSKPYQNEDFVFIVKEISIGNLIQKGSYYSSFDVGTAAAKIGAWIPDGSAAASSYTWYNGAGKEIIYSTTSMTPIAGNAPYFMILPQTFANPGEADPSTVPHLKLVYTQRSYNASSYSDTEKTTYVSLYDLFQSSANKINLNRQIKVRITFNLQANLITWAPDQDDWSDSEFSVII
;
A
#
# COMPACT_ATOMS: atom_id res chain seq x y z
N MET A 1 12.49 93.49 34.70
CA MET A 1 13.70 93.54 35.47
C MET A 1 14.32 92.14 35.38
N GLY A 2 15.36 92.01 34.59
CA GLY A 2 16.22 90.85 34.65
C GLY A 2 17.18 90.96 35.85
N PRO A 3 18.19 90.11 36.03
CA PRO A 3 19.00 89.47 35.02
C PRO A 3 19.63 88.11 35.43
N LYS A 4 20.30 87.57 34.43
CA LYS A 4 21.62 86.87 34.43
C LYS A 4 21.82 85.49 35.09
N MET A 5 22.02 84.51 34.22
CA MET A 5 23.29 83.74 33.87
C MET A 5 24.31 83.47 35.00
N LYS A 6 24.65 82.17 35.18
CA LYS A 6 26.07 81.70 35.09
C LYS A 6 26.19 80.19 35.20
N GLU A 7 27.05 79.72 34.36
CA GLU A 7 27.68 78.37 34.29
C GLU A 7 28.30 77.90 35.60
N MET A 8 28.44 76.58 35.80
CA MET A 8 29.80 75.92 35.78
C MET A 8 29.74 74.47 36.20
N LYS A 9 30.32 73.70 35.33
CA LYS A 9 30.95 72.38 35.44
C LYS A 9 31.20 71.81 36.84
N ARG A 10 30.98 70.50 37.00
CA ARG A 10 32.03 69.56 37.52
C ARG A 10 31.64 68.09 37.35
N PHE A 11 32.65 67.33 36.97
CA PHE A 11 32.80 65.88 36.77
C PHE A 11 32.40 65.07 38.02
N GLY A 12 31.68 63.94 37.77
CA GLY A 12 31.52 62.85 38.73
C GLY A 12 31.55 61.51 37.98
N LYS A 13 32.64 60.77 38.15
CA LYS A 13 32.78 59.41 37.62
C LYS A 13 31.85 58.48 38.35
N ILE A 14 30.94 57.80 37.63
CA ILE A 14 30.18 56.68 38.14
C ILE A 14 30.58 55.44 37.29
N ALA A 15 31.19 54.46 37.97
CA ALA A 15 31.54 53.17 37.40
C ALA A 15 30.27 52.39 37.11
N ILE A 16 30.03 52.10 35.82
CA ILE A 16 28.98 51.20 35.37
C ILE A 16 29.52 49.79 35.42
N TRP A 17 28.99 49.01 36.35
CA TRP A 17 29.15 47.57 36.36
C TRP A 17 28.41 47.00 35.14
N SER A 18 29.17 46.52 34.14
CA SER A 18 28.65 45.79 33.00
C SER A 18 28.32 44.36 33.44
N LEU A 19 27.04 44.13 33.68
CA LEU A 19 26.52 42.77 33.88
C LEU A 19 26.41 42.10 32.52
N CYS A 20 27.43 41.30 32.16
CA CYS A 20 27.39 40.41 30.99
C CYS A 20 26.28 39.37 31.19
N PHE A 21 25.11 39.62 30.66
CA PHE A 21 24.12 38.57 30.37
C PHE A 21 24.69 37.77 29.20
N ALA A 22 25.28 36.61 29.52
CA ALA A 22 25.56 35.59 28.53
C ALA A 22 24.20 35.03 28.05
N THR A 23 23.63 35.62 27.02
CA THR A 23 22.59 34.97 26.25
C THR A 23 23.21 33.77 25.55
N LEU A 24 22.97 32.60 26.11
CA LEU A 24 23.10 31.35 25.38
C LEU A 24 22.10 31.39 24.19
N THR A 25 22.58 31.93 23.08
CA THR A 25 21.90 31.69 21.80
C THR A 25 22.09 30.21 21.50
N LEU A 26 21.03 29.43 21.77
CA LEU A 26 20.86 28.17 21.08
C LEU A 26 20.82 28.51 19.59
N SER A 27 21.98 28.40 18.96
CA SER A 27 22.10 28.43 17.52
C SER A 27 21.43 27.15 17.00
N CYS A 28 20.12 27.25 16.73
CA CYS A 28 19.55 26.38 15.71
C CYS A 28 20.33 26.70 14.44
N THR A 29 21.29 25.85 14.11
CA THR A 29 21.89 25.83 12.77
C THR A 29 20.80 25.44 11.79
N LYS A 30 19.97 26.42 11.38
CA LYS A 30 19.21 26.27 10.13
C LYS A 30 20.26 26.06 9.06
N VAL A 31 20.23 24.89 8.44
CA VAL A 31 20.96 24.68 7.19
C VAL A 31 20.49 25.79 6.26
N GLU A 32 21.39 26.71 5.92
CA GLU A 32 21.08 27.83 5.03
C GLU A 32 20.57 27.26 3.72
N GLN A 33 19.31 27.56 3.40
CA GLN A 33 18.80 27.22 2.08
C GLN A 33 19.60 28.02 1.06
N ALA A 34 20.07 27.32 0.04
CA ALA A 34 20.88 27.87 -1.00
C ALA A 34 20.24 29.08 -1.70
N GLU A 35 21.08 30.01 -2.11
CA GLU A 35 20.69 31.16 -2.94
C GLU A 35 19.91 30.75 -4.20
N PRO A 36 19.03 31.62 -4.79
CA PRO A 36 18.13 31.32 -5.89
C PRO A 36 18.81 30.82 -7.19
N THR A 37 20.14 30.84 -7.28
CA THR A 37 20.91 30.33 -8.40
C THR A 37 21.10 28.82 -8.40
N GLN A 38 20.75 28.15 -7.30
CA GLN A 38 20.84 26.71 -7.21
C GLN A 38 19.61 26.00 -7.79
N ALA A 39 19.80 24.79 -8.29
CA ALA A 39 18.72 24.00 -8.87
C ALA A 39 17.65 23.70 -7.80
N GLN A 40 16.40 23.97 -8.15
CA GLN A 40 15.25 23.60 -7.31
C GLN A 40 15.14 22.08 -7.22
N ILE A 41 14.84 21.58 -6.03
CA ILE A 41 14.55 20.17 -5.82
C ILE A 41 13.20 19.84 -6.46
N CYS A 42 13.19 18.86 -7.35
CA CYS A 42 12.00 18.26 -7.90
C CYS A 42 12.09 16.73 -7.83
N TYR A 43 10.99 16.05 -8.08
CA TYR A 43 10.91 14.60 -7.94
C TYR A 43 10.61 13.98 -9.31
N ASN A 44 11.23 12.84 -9.56
CA ASN A 44 10.94 11.99 -10.70
C ASN A 44 10.19 10.76 -10.20
N VAL A 45 8.87 10.79 -10.35
CA VAL A 45 7.96 9.85 -9.70
C VAL A 45 7.56 8.74 -10.65
N VAL A 46 7.76 7.50 -10.20
CA VAL A 46 7.34 6.30 -10.92
C VAL A 46 6.74 5.29 -9.95
N GLN A 47 5.79 4.51 -10.41
CA GLN A 47 5.34 3.32 -9.69
C GLN A 47 6.18 2.13 -10.13
N TYR A 48 6.51 1.26 -9.17
CA TYR A 48 7.21 0.04 -9.47
C TYR A 48 6.23 -1.03 -9.94
N THR A 49 6.41 -1.47 -11.18
CA THR A 49 5.80 -2.69 -11.70
C THR A 49 6.92 -3.69 -12.00
N GLN A 50 6.82 -4.93 -11.56
CA GLN A 50 7.83 -5.95 -11.88
C GLN A 50 7.83 -6.35 -13.36
N THR A 51 6.75 -6.07 -14.08
CA THR A 51 6.64 -6.28 -15.52
C THR A 51 7.14 -5.03 -16.26
N LYS A 52 8.23 -5.15 -16.91
CA LYS A 52 8.99 -4.31 -17.90
C LYS A 52 8.58 -2.86 -18.24
N ALA A 53 7.46 -2.33 -17.79
CA ALA A 53 7.07 -0.94 -17.93
C ALA A 53 6.78 -0.37 -16.54
N ALA A 54 7.54 0.66 -16.13
CA ALA A 54 7.19 1.43 -14.94
C ALA A 54 5.80 2.06 -15.15
N GLY A 55 4.85 1.79 -14.26
CA GLY A 55 3.56 2.45 -14.26
C GLY A 55 3.74 3.95 -14.02
N LEU A 56 2.89 4.76 -14.63
CA LEU A 56 2.88 6.19 -14.34
C LEU A 56 2.13 6.43 -13.04
N TYR A 57 2.79 7.06 -12.09
CA TYR A 57 2.12 7.53 -10.87
C TYR A 57 1.07 8.59 -11.26
N PRO A 58 -0.20 8.50 -10.77
CA PRO A 58 -1.28 9.41 -11.17
C PRO A 58 -0.94 10.87 -10.86
N THR A 59 -1.01 11.73 -11.88
CA THR A 59 -0.67 13.16 -11.73
C THR A 59 -1.66 13.94 -10.87
N THR A 60 -2.81 13.36 -10.55
CA THR A 60 -3.83 13.92 -9.65
C THR A 60 -3.54 13.62 -8.17
N GLU A 61 -2.72 12.62 -7.91
CA GLU A 61 -2.39 12.21 -6.56
C GLU A 61 -1.28 13.08 -5.96
N LYS A 62 -1.27 13.18 -4.63
CA LYS A 62 -0.24 13.87 -3.87
C LYS A 62 0.44 12.88 -2.93
N PHE A 63 1.71 13.13 -2.67
CA PHE A 63 2.47 12.34 -1.71
C PHE A 63 3.22 13.23 -0.71
N ILE A 64 3.65 12.65 0.39
CA ILE A 64 4.45 13.33 1.40
C ILE A 64 5.91 12.91 1.25
N SER A 65 6.81 13.88 1.36
CA SER A 65 8.25 13.64 1.36
C SER A 65 8.95 14.41 2.45
N SER A 66 9.94 13.76 3.07
CA SER A 66 10.92 14.41 3.95
C SER A 66 12.31 14.15 3.41
N ALA A 67 13.21 15.12 3.64
CA ALA A 67 14.63 14.97 3.31
C ALA A 67 15.49 15.32 4.50
N PHE A 68 16.57 14.55 4.68
CA PHE A 68 17.54 14.72 5.76
C PHE A 68 18.91 15.01 5.17
N TYR A 69 19.54 16.06 5.67
CA TYR A 69 20.85 16.50 5.25
C TYR A 69 21.95 15.79 6.03
N LEU A 70 22.97 15.36 5.31
CA LEU A 70 24.25 14.88 5.86
C LEU A 70 25.42 15.66 5.28
N GLU A 71 26.39 15.98 6.12
CA GLU A 71 27.64 16.62 5.73
C GLU A 71 28.48 15.72 4.81
N ASN A 72 29.39 16.35 4.08
CA ASN A 72 30.40 15.63 3.29
C ASN A 72 31.22 14.66 4.17
N GLY A 73 31.55 13.52 3.60
CA GLY A 73 32.32 12.47 4.29
C GLY A 73 31.49 11.52 5.14
N LYS A 74 30.21 11.83 5.40
CA LYS A 74 29.27 10.94 6.09
C LYS A 74 28.43 10.14 5.10
N THR A 75 27.97 8.96 5.51
CA THR A 75 27.07 8.11 4.71
C THR A 75 25.77 7.86 5.47
N TRP A 76 24.67 7.69 4.74
CA TRP A 76 23.39 7.39 5.37
C TRP A 76 23.44 6.11 6.20
N ALA A 77 24.03 5.07 5.67
CA ALA A 77 24.11 3.78 6.35
C ALA A 77 24.82 3.84 7.73
N ALA A 78 25.82 4.71 7.87
CA ALA A 78 26.60 4.82 9.11
C ALA A 78 26.19 5.99 10.00
N ASN A 79 25.61 7.05 9.44
CA ASN A 79 25.47 8.34 10.12
C ASN A 79 24.04 8.92 10.04
N HIS A 80 23.01 8.15 9.71
CA HIS A 80 21.63 8.67 9.61
C HIS A 80 21.15 9.34 10.91
N SER A 81 21.61 8.87 12.07
CA SER A 81 21.30 9.47 13.37
C SER A 81 21.81 10.92 13.54
N GLU A 82 22.86 11.30 12.80
CA GLU A 82 23.42 12.64 12.81
C GLU A 82 22.75 13.56 11.77
N ALA A 83 21.89 13.02 10.91
CA ALA A 83 21.25 13.79 9.86
C ALA A 83 20.30 14.85 10.42
N ILE A 84 20.24 16.00 9.74
CA ILE A 84 19.41 17.14 10.11
C ILE A 84 18.23 17.22 9.15
N ALA A 85 17.03 17.47 9.68
CA ALA A 85 15.85 17.68 8.83
C ALA A 85 16.06 18.89 7.90
N TYR A 86 15.88 18.68 6.61
CA TYR A 86 15.99 19.69 5.55
C TYR A 86 14.64 20.00 4.92
N ILE A 87 13.88 18.96 4.63
CA ILE A 87 12.49 19.00 4.20
C ILE A 87 11.68 18.17 5.20
N GLU A 88 10.61 18.74 5.76
CA GLU A 88 9.77 18.06 6.74
C GLU A 88 8.34 17.95 6.21
N ASN A 89 7.89 16.73 5.95
CA ASN A 89 6.52 16.39 5.56
C ASN A 89 5.96 17.30 4.45
N ALA A 90 6.76 17.60 3.43
CA ALA A 90 6.35 18.41 2.29
C ALA A 90 5.28 17.68 1.47
N THR A 91 4.21 18.39 1.11
CA THR A 91 3.19 17.86 0.20
C THR A 91 3.63 18.09 -1.23
N ILE A 92 3.94 16.99 -1.91
CA ILE A 92 4.42 17.01 -3.29
C ILE A 92 3.25 16.77 -4.24
N SER A 93 3.12 17.66 -5.22
CA SER A 93 2.10 17.60 -6.26
C SER A 93 2.70 17.84 -7.65
N PHE A 94 2.00 17.39 -8.69
CA PHE A 94 2.35 17.66 -10.08
C PHE A 94 1.77 18.99 -10.53
N ASN A 95 2.61 19.91 -10.97
CA ASN A 95 2.18 21.24 -11.40
C ASN A 95 1.91 21.38 -12.91
N GLY A 96 1.79 20.26 -13.61
CA GLY A 96 1.67 20.20 -15.07
C GLY A 96 3.00 19.95 -15.79
N THR A 97 4.14 20.10 -15.11
CA THR A 97 5.48 19.92 -15.70
C THR A 97 6.38 19.08 -14.79
N LEU A 98 6.39 19.37 -13.50
CA LEU A 98 7.30 18.77 -12.51
C LEU A 98 6.53 18.42 -11.24
N TRP A 99 7.01 17.41 -10.53
CA TRP A 99 6.63 17.10 -9.16
C TRP A 99 7.45 17.92 -8.19
N ARG A 100 6.80 18.73 -7.35
CA ARG A 100 7.46 19.58 -6.37
C ARG A 100 6.54 19.89 -5.18
N ASP A 101 7.11 20.44 -4.11
CA ASP A 101 6.31 20.97 -2.99
C ASP A 101 5.33 22.03 -3.50
N GLU A 102 4.07 21.92 -3.08
CA GLU A 102 3.00 22.84 -3.50
C GLU A 102 3.05 24.18 -2.77
N ASN A 103 3.70 24.25 -1.62
CA ASN A 103 3.69 25.40 -0.74
C ASN A 103 4.95 26.26 -0.81
N ARG A 104 6.12 25.64 -1.08
CA ARG A 104 7.41 26.32 -1.13
C ARG A 104 8.39 25.68 -2.09
N SER A 105 9.46 26.42 -2.41
CA SER A 105 10.57 25.92 -3.20
C SER A 105 11.71 25.52 -2.29
N TYR A 106 12.22 24.31 -2.43
CA TYR A 106 13.46 23.85 -1.83
C TYR A 106 14.56 23.78 -2.88
N TYR A 107 15.79 24.05 -2.47
CA TYR A 107 16.96 24.06 -3.35
C TYR A 107 18.01 23.10 -2.84
N TRP A 108 18.85 22.60 -3.71
CA TRP A 108 19.94 21.72 -3.34
C TRP A 108 20.97 22.47 -2.45
N PRO A 109 21.47 21.85 -1.37
CA PRO A 109 22.53 22.45 -0.57
C PRO A 109 23.84 22.58 -1.37
N HIS A 110 24.64 23.59 -1.08
CA HIS A 110 25.96 23.78 -1.74
C HIS A 110 26.92 22.63 -1.47
N THR A 111 26.84 22.02 -0.31
CA THR A 111 27.70 20.92 0.13
C THR A 111 26.84 19.88 0.84
N GLY A 112 27.39 18.68 1.02
CA GLY A 112 26.68 17.61 1.68
C GLY A 112 25.71 16.90 0.75
N LYS A 113 24.82 16.12 1.35
CA LYS A 113 23.92 15.18 0.65
C LYS A 113 22.54 15.20 1.30
N LEU A 114 21.51 14.93 0.51
CA LEU A 114 20.13 14.76 0.98
C LEU A 114 19.71 13.31 0.86
N ASN A 115 18.89 12.87 1.82
CA ASN A 115 18.35 11.52 1.90
C ASN A 115 16.83 11.63 2.02
N PHE A 116 16.10 11.05 1.06
CA PHE A 116 14.67 11.25 0.90
C PHE A 116 13.89 10.01 1.31
N LEU A 117 12.81 10.25 2.08
CA LEU A 117 11.81 9.28 2.44
C LEU A 117 10.44 9.81 2.03
N SER A 118 9.67 9.00 1.31
CA SER A 118 8.38 9.45 0.77
C SER A 118 7.31 8.36 0.86
N TYR A 119 6.06 8.76 1.07
CA TYR A 119 4.91 7.87 1.07
C TYR A 119 3.70 8.50 0.39
N SER A 120 2.80 7.67 -0.09
CA SER A 120 1.57 8.03 -0.80
C SER A 120 0.39 7.18 -0.29
N PRO A 121 -0.83 7.71 -0.38
CA PRO A 121 -1.20 9.08 -0.70
C PRO A 121 -0.96 10.04 0.49
N ALA A 122 -0.94 11.34 0.23
CA ALA A 122 -0.80 12.34 1.30
C ALA A 122 -1.91 12.24 2.37
N ALA A 123 -3.07 11.70 2.02
CA ALA A 123 -4.22 11.51 2.91
C ALA A 123 -3.93 10.64 4.14
N ILE A 124 -2.91 9.75 4.09
CA ILE A 124 -2.56 8.90 5.24
C ILE A 124 -1.64 9.60 6.26
N GLN A 125 -1.32 10.88 6.05
CA GLN A 125 -0.44 11.65 6.94
C GLN A 125 -0.82 11.59 8.43
N PRO A 126 -2.09 11.63 8.84
CA PRO A 126 -2.45 11.56 10.27
C PRO A 126 -1.98 10.28 10.97
N ASN A 127 -1.81 9.19 10.23
CA ASN A 127 -1.37 7.90 10.76
C ASN A 127 0.12 7.64 10.52
N THR A 128 0.83 8.55 9.82
CA THR A 128 2.17 8.28 9.29
C THR A 128 3.20 9.22 9.89
N THR A 129 4.34 8.66 10.26
CA THR A 129 5.52 9.40 10.68
C THR A 129 6.71 9.05 9.81
N ILE A 130 7.55 10.04 9.52
CA ILE A 130 8.86 9.88 8.90
C ILE A 130 9.92 10.22 9.93
N ASP A 131 10.82 9.29 10.20
CA ASP A 131 11.91 9.45 11.15
C ASP A 131 13.23 8.99 10.53
N LYS A 132 14.30 9.71 10.80
CA LYS A 132 15.63 9.43 10.21
C LYS A 132 16.26 8.12 10.73
N ASP A 133 15.88 7.67 11.92
CA ASP A 133 16.43 6.48 12.56
C ASP A 133 15.54 5.24 12.36
N ILE A 134 14.22 5.44 12.22
CA ILE A 134 13.23 4.35 12.13
C ILE A 134 12.72 4.17 10.70
N GLY A 135 12.64 5.25 9.91
CA GLY A 135 12.02 5.25 8.61
C GLY A 135 10.57 5.72 8.63
N ILE A 136 9.79 5.15 7.73
CA ILE A 136 8.36 5.43 7.63
C ILE A 136 7.60 4.43 8.48
N THR A 137 6.78 4.95 9.38
CA THR A 137 5.87 4.15 10.21
C THR A 137 4.44 4.60 9.98
N ILE A 138 3.55 3.66 9.67
CA ILE A 138 2.10 3.89 9.55
C ILE A 138 1.43 3.14 10.69
N LYS A 139 0.80 3.86 11.63
CA LYS A 139 0.28 3.29 12.88
C LYS A 139 -1.23 3.07 12.82
N GLY A 140 -1.64 1.88 13.26
CA GLY A 140 -3.05 1.57 13.52
C GLY A 140 -3.96 1.74 12.31
N TRP A 141 -3.43 1.52 11.09
CA TRP A 141 -4.21 1.63 9.87
C TRP A 141 -5.26 0.53 9.79
N ASP A 142 -6.49 0.92 9.52
CA ASP A 142 -7.62 0.02 9.35
C ASP A 142 -7.99 -0.09 7.87
N VAL A 143 -7.56 -1.18 7.23
CA VAL A 143 -7.80 -1.43 5.81
C VAL A 143 -9.30 -1.65 5.54
N ALA A 144 -10.05 -2.22 6.48
CA ALA A 144 -11.48 -2.43 6.32
C ALA A 144 -12.26 -1.12 6.20
N ALA A 145 -11.82 -0.10 6.96
CA ALA A 145 -12.43 1.24 6.92
C ALA A 145 -11.98 2.06 5.69
N HIS A 146 -10.89 1.67 5.01
CA HIS A 146 -10.23 2.46 3.97
C HIS A 146 -9.96 1.65 2.69
N GLN A 147 -10.97 0.94 2.21
CA GLN A 147 -10.85 0.04 1.04
C GLN A 147 -10.45 0.73 -0.28
N ASN A 148 -10.63 2.04 -0.36
CA ASN A 148 -10.30 2.84 -1.53
C ASN A 148 -8.93 3.54 -1.44
N ILE A 149 -8.14 3.25 -0.39
CA ILE A 149 -6.83 3.89 -0.19
C ILE A 149 -5.72 2.87 -0.40
N ASP A 150 -4.98 3.05 -1.47
CA ASP A 150 -3.78 2.30 -1.76
C ASP A 150 -2.57 2.97 -1.09
N ILE A 151 -1.92 2.24 -0.20
CA ILE A 151 -0.74 2.72 0.51
C ILE A 151 0.51 2.34 -0.25
N MET A 152 1.30 3.34 -0.60
CA MET A 152 2.60 3.16 -1.22
C MET A 152 3.70 3.86 -0.43
N VAL A 153 4.88 3.24 -0.40
CA VAL A 153 6.09 3.81 0.17
C VAL A 153 7.19 3.76 -0.89
N ALA A 154 7.88 4.87 -1.06
CA ALA A 154 8.97 4.95 -2.02
C ALA A 154 10.23 4.25 -1.50
N ASP A 155 11.04 3.74 -2.43
CA ASP A 155 12.41 3.32 -2.12
C ASP A 155 13.18 4.51 -1.57
N VAL A 156 13.90 4.32 -0.46
CA VAL A 156 14.71 5.38 0.16
C VAL A 156 15.78 5.82 -0.83
N GLN A 157 15.86 7.12 -1.09
CA GLN A 157 16.88 7.71 -1.94
C GLN A 157 17.95 8.33 -1.05
N THR A 158 19.11 7.69 -0.98
CA THR A 158 20.21 8.13 -0.12
C THR A 158 21.27 8.87 -0.92
N GLU A 159 21.97 9.78 -0.22
CA GLU A 159 23.19 10.43 -0.71
C GLU A 159 23.01 11.24 -2.00
N GLN A 160 21.85 11.83 -2.20
CA GLN A 160 21.54 12.64 -3.36
C GLN A 160 22.19 14.03 -3.26
N THR A 161 22.80 14.49 -4.35
CA THR A 161 23.49 15.79 -4.43
C THR A 161 22.90 16.73 -5.47
N SER A 162 22.07 16.22 -6.35
CA SER A 162 21.41 16.98 -7.44
C SER A 162 20.23 16.22 -7.98
N ASN A 163 19.39 16.91 -8.76
CA ASN A 163 18.35 16.25 -9.56
C ASN A 163 19.03 15.29 -10.56
N GLN A 164 18.46 14.12 -10.72
CA GLN A 164 18.93 13.11 -11.66
C GLN A 164 18.02 13.07 -12.88
N ASN A 165 18.61 12.82 -14.04
CA ASN A 165 17.85 12.53 -15.25
C ASN A 165 17.61 11.02 -15.31
N VAL A 166 16.36 10.60 -15.14
CA VAL A 166 15.94 9.21 -15.28
C VAL A 166 14.82 9.15 -16.31
N GLY A 167 15.14 8.63 -17.50
CA GLY A 167 14.19 8.66 -18.62
C GLY A 167 13.88 10.08 -19.08
N THR A 168 12.59 10.41 -19.20
CA THR A 168 12.11 11.71 -19.71
C THR A 168 12.08 12.81 -18.66
N TYR A 169 12.18 12.47 -17.39
CA TYR A 169 11.97 13.41 -16.29
C TYR A 169 13.25 13.65 -15.50
N THR A 170 13.32 14.83 -14.89
CA THR A 170 14.43 15.26 -14.03
C THR A 170 13.93 15.39 -12.60
N GLY A 171 14.67 14.86 -11.64
CA GLY A 171 14.33 15.00 -10.22
C GLY A 171 14.95 13.90 -9.35
N VAL A 172 14.58 13.89 -8.08
CA VAL A 172 14.91 12.81 -7.15
C VAL A 172 14.14 11.56 -7.59
N PRO A 173 14.81 10.43 -7.89
CA PRO A 173 14.12 9.20 -8.23
C PRO A 173 13.18 8.80 -7.10
N THR A 174 11.87 8.70 -7.38
CA THR A 174 10.87 8.37 -6.36
C THR A 174 10.07 7.19 -6.86
N ILE A 175 10.47 5.99 -6.44
CA ILE A 175 9.92 4.72 -6.92
C ILE A 175 8.98 4.19 -5.85
N PHE A 176 7.68 4.37 -6.06
CA PHE A 176 6.65 3.88 -5.14
C PHE A 176 6.38 2.40 -5.30
N ARG A 177 6.17 1.72 -4.16
CA ARG A 177 5.77 0.31 -4.06
C ARG A 177 4.54 0.18 -3.20
N HIS A 178 3.56 -0.57 -3.66
CA HIS A 178 2.36 -0.89 -2.89
C HIS A 178 2.72 -1.62 -1.59
N LYS A 179 2.05 -1.26 -0.50
CA LYS A 179 2.25 -1.86 0.83
C LYS A 179 1.05 -2.66 1.30
N LEU A 180 -0.03 -2.65 0.57
CA LEU A 180 -1.17 -3.54 0.75
C LEU A 180 -1.15 -4.62 -0.35
N SER A 181 -2.10 -5.52 -0.29
CA SER A 181 -2.46 -6.44 -1.36
C SER A 181 -3.95 -6.39 -1.61
N GLN A 182 -4.41 -6.96 -2.70
CA GLN A 182 -5.82 -6.94 -3.05
C GLN A 182 -6.27 -8.27 -3.62
N ILE A 183 -7.51 -8.62 -3.34
CA ILE A 183 -8.21 -9.70 -4.02
C ILE A 183 -8.97 -9.08 -5.19
N VAL A 184 -8.67 -9.55 -6.39
CA VAL A 184 -9.18 -8.98 -7.65
C VAL A 184 -10.15 -9.90 -8.38
N GLY A 185 -10.30 -11.15 -7.94
CA GLY A 185 -11.22 -12.05 -8.65
C GLY A 185 -11.35 -13.43 -8.05
N PHE A 186 -12.49 -14.02 -8.43
CA PHE A 186 -12.78 -15.43 -8.22
C PHE A 186 -13.21 -16.02 -9.55
N GLU A 187 -12.58 -17.12 -9.95
CA GLU A 187 -12.81 -17.82 -11.20
C GLU A 187 -13.15 -19.28 -10.91
N PHE A 188 -14.12 -19.81 -11.64
CA PHE A 188 -14.69 -21.11 -11.38
C PHE A 188 -14.66 -22.02 -12.61
N ASN A 189 -14.53 -23.30 -12.37
CA ASN A 189 -14.72 -24.35 -13.37
C ASN A 189 -15.25 -25.62 -12.69
N THR A 190 -15.60 -26.62 -13.47
CA THR A 190 -15.81 -27.99 -13.01
C THR A 190 -14.66 -28.87 -13.49
N PHE A 191 -14.40 -29.97 -12.79
CA PHE A 191 -13.31 -30.90 -13.11
C PHE A 191 -13.54 -31.57 -14.47
N GLU A 192 -14.80 -31.87 -14.79
CA GLU A 192 -15.24 -32.46 -16.05
C GLU A 192 -16.62 -31.89 -16.45
N ASP A 193 -17.05 -32.19 -17.65
CA ASP A 193 -18.35 -31.76 -18.19
C ASP A 193 -19.49 -32.59 -17.61
N TYR A 194 -19.98 -32.19 -16.45
CA TYR A 194 -21.11 -32.85 -15.80
C TYR A 194 -22.49 -32.52 -16.45
N ALA A 195 -22.55 -31.59 -17.35
CA ALA A 195 -23.73 -31.16 -18.05
C ALA A 195 -23.77 -31.59 -19.53
N HIS A 196 -22.88 -32.51 -19.92
CA HIS A 196 -22.79 -33.18 -21.21
C HIS A 196 -22.88 -32.23 -22.43
N GLY A 197 -22.14 -31.14 -22.37
CA GLY A 197 -22.01 -30.13 -23.43
C GLY A 197 -23.08 -29.05 -23.40
N HIS A 198 -23.81 -28.90 -22.30
CA HIS A 198 -24.63 -27.71 -22.10
C HIS A 198 -23.73 -26.47 -22.03
N ASP A 199 -24.08 -25.43 -22.77
CA ASP A 199 -23.27 -24.23 -22.97
C ASP A 199 -23.91 -22.96 -22.37
N GLY A 200 -24.90 -23.13 -21.53
CA GLY A 200 -25.73 -22.02 -20.98
C GLY A 200 -26.77 -21.50 -21.94
N SER A 201 -26.96 -22.11 -23.12
CA SER A 201 -27.98 -21.69 -24.07
C SER A 201 -29.25 -22.50 -23.94
N THR A 202 -30.39 -21.88 -24.27
CA THR A 202 -31.67 -22.55 -24.29
C THR A 202 -31.82 -23.55 -25.45
N SER A 203 -30.92 -23.55 -26.41
CA SER A 203 -30.90 -24.47 -27.55
C SER A 203 -30.44 -25.88 -27.22
N LYS A 204 -29.72 -26.04 -26.09
CA LYS A 204 -29.32 -27.34 -25.54
C LYS A 204 -29.86 -27.49 -24.13
N PRO A 205 -31.10 -28.00 -23.98
CA PRO A 205 -31.70 -28.22 -22.67
C PRO A 205 -30.91 -29.25 -21.87
N TYR A 206 -30.90 -29.11 -20.55
CA TYR A 206 -30.35 -30.10 -19.65
C TYR A 206 -31.01 -31.45 -19.82
N GLN A 207 -30.23 -32.50 -19.71
CA GLN A 207 -30.65 -33.88 -19.85
C GLN A 207 -30.79 -34.56 -18.48
N ASN A 208 -31.28 -35.77 -18.48
CA ASN A 208 -31.31 -36.63 -17.31
C ASN A 208 -29.85 -36.93 -16.87
N GLU A 209 -29.59 -36.88 -15.55
CA GLU A 209 -28.28 -37.08 -14.95
C GLU A 209 -27.29 -35.94 -15.12
N ASP A 210 -27.66 -34.83 -15.76
CA ASP A 210 -26.82 -33.64 -15.76
C ASP A 210 -26.73 -33.02 -14.36
N PHE A 211 -25.54 -32.50 -14.08
CA PHE A 211 -25.26 -31.73 -12.85
C PHE A 211 -24.70 -30.37 -13.17
N VAL A 212 -25.13 -29.37 -12.38
CA VAL A 212 -24.53 -28.04 -12.43
C VAL A 212 -24.27 -27.50 -11.02
N PHE A 213 -23.27 -26.65 -10.91
CA PHE A 213 -22.95 -25.91 -9.68
C PHE A 213 -23.36 -24.47 -9.88
N ILE A 214 -24.13 -23.93 -8.93
CA ILE A 214 -24.64 -22.56 -8.96
C ILE A 214 -24.12 -21.82 -7.73
N VAL A 215 -23.15 -20.95 -7.92
CA VAL A 215 -22.52 -20.18 -6.83
C VAL A 215 -23.48 -19.08 -6.38
N LYS A 216 -23.76 -19.02 -5.08
CA LYS A 216 -24.69 -18.09 -4.42
C LYS A 216 -23.99 -17.01 -3.63
N GLU A 217 -22.91 -17.37 -2.90
CA GLU A 217 -22.15 -16.45 -2.07
C GLU A 217 -20.67 -16.81 -2.10
N ILE A 218 -19.85 -15.78 -2.15
CA ILE A 218 -18.41 -15.84 -1.94
C ILE A 218 -18.07 -14.77 -0.91
N SER A 219 -17.48 -15.17 0.21
CA SER A 219 -17.07 -14.22 1.23
C SER A 219 -15.78 -14.66 1.92
N ILE A 220 -15.02 -13.69 2.42
CA ILE A 220 -13.82 -13.93 3.23
C ILE A 220 -14.13 -13.44 4.63
N GLY A 221 -13.92 -14.28 5.61
CA GLY A 221 -14.27 -14.01 7.00
C GLY A 221 -13.08 -14.04 7.94
N ASN A 222 -13.27 -13.42 9.10
CA ASN A 222 -12.38 -13.44 10.24
C ASN A 222 -10.96 -12.90 9.96
N LEU A 223 -10.81 -11.94 9.04
CA LEU A 223 -9.54 -11.29 8.75
C LEU A 223 -9.21 -10.18 9.75
N ILE A 224 -7.98 -10.16 10.25
CA ILE A 224 -7.44 -8.99 10.93
C ILE A 224 -7.03 -7.99 9.85
N GLN A 225 -7.70 -6.83 9.83
CA GLN A 225 -7.49 -5.79 8.81
C GLN A 225 -6.94 -4.48 9.38
N LYS A 226 -6.59 -4.46 10.66
CA LYS A 226 -5.92 -3.35 11.32
C LYS A 226 -4.50 -3.73 11.68
N GLY A 227 -3.57 -2.81 11.46
CA GLY A 227 -2.16 -3.07 11.78
C GLY A 227 -1.29 -1.84 11.65
N SER A 228 0.01 -2.02 11.87
CA SER A 228 1.01 -0.98 11.71
C SER A 228 2.10 -1.43 10.74
N TYR A 229 2.51 -0.54 9.85
CA TYR A 229 3.57 -0.76 8.88
C TYR A 229 4.86 -0.10 9.36
N TYR A 230 5.98 -0.77 9.15
CA TYR A 230 7.33 -0.27 9.43
C TYR A 230 8.20 -0.48 8.20
N SER A 231 8.76 0.60 7.67
CA SER A 231 9.79 0.50 6.64
C SER A 231 11.13 0.13 7.27
N SER A 232 11.97 -0.57 6.50
CA SER A 232 13.34 -0.86 6.91
C SER A 232 14.30 0.08 6.19
N PHE A 233 15.29 0.63 6.93
CA PHE A 233 16.40 1.39 6.33
C PHE A 233 17.47 0.53 5.68
N ASP A 234 17.39 -0.78 5.82
CA ASP A 234 18.44 -1.65 5.34
C ASP A 234 18.46 -1.65 3.82
N VAL A 235 19.28 -0.77 3.25
CA VAL A 235 19.42 -0.51 1.80
C VAL A 235 20.10 -1.66 1.05
N GLY A 236 20.54 -2.70 1.76
CA GLY A 236 21.40 -3.76 1.19
C GLY A 236 20.69 -4.86 0.42
N THR A 237 19.41 -5.15 0.70
CA THR A 237 18.69 -6.28 0.09
C THR A 237 17.33 -5.87 -0.44
N ALA A 238 16.86 -6.50 -1.53
CA ALA A 238 15.52 -6.26 -2.07
C ALA A 238 14.40 -6.49 -1.03
N ALA A 239 14.58 -7.44 -0.12
CA ALA A 239 13.64 -7.72 0.96
C ALA A 239 13.56 -6.57 1.98
N ALA A 240 14.66 -5.90 2.27
CA ALA A 240 14.72 -4.78 3.21
C ALA A 240 14.01 -3.52 2.72
N LYS A 241 13.88 -3.35 1.40
CA LYS A 241 13.12 -2.24 0.79
C LYS A 241 11.61 -2.39 0.90
N ILE A 242 11.14 -3.55 1.30
CA ILE A 242 9.71 -3.89 1.26
C ILE A 242 9.01 -3.44 2.56
N GLY A 243 9.70 -3.46 3.70
CA GLY A 243 9.10 -3.24 5.01
C GLY A 243 8.16 -4.38 5.44
N ALA A 244 7.43 -4.19 6.53
CA ALA A 244 6.51 -5.21 7.04
C ALA A 244 5.30 -4.59 7.74
N TRP A 245 4.16 -5.28 7.64
CA TRP A 245 2.99 -5.06 8.47
C TRP A 245 3.04 -5.95 9.72
N ILE A 246 2.60 -5.37 10.82
CA ILE A 246 2.30 -6.09 12.07
C ILE A 246 0.81 -5.97 12.31
N PRO A 247 0.02 -7.04 12.07
CA PRO A 247 -1.41 -7.05 12.35
C PRO A 247 -1.68 -6.83 13.84
N ASP A 248 -2.72 -6.06 14.16
CA ASP A 248 -3.19 -5.87 15.53
C ASP A 248 -4.11 -7.02 15.91
N GLY A 249 -3.57 -8.02 16.60
CA GLY A 249 -4.31 -9.20 17.03
C GLY A 249 -5.45 -8.92 18.04
N SER A 250 -5.53 -7.70 18.59
CA SER A 250 -6.63 -7.25 19.45
C SER A 250 -7.77 -6.57 18.68
N ALA A 251 -7.55 -6.26 17.38
CA ALA A 251 -8.57 -5.65 16.55
C ALA A 251 -9.69 -6.65 16.23
N ALA A 252 -10.90 -6.12 16.07
CA ALA A 252 -12.02 -6.92 15.61
C ALA A 252 -11.73 -7.47 14.21
N ALA A 253 -12.07 -8.74 14.00
CA ALA A 253 -11.96 -9.36 12.69
C ALA A 253 -12.98 -8.77 11.72
N SER A 254 -12.60 -8.68 10.46
CA SER A 254 -13.42 -8.16 9.37
C SER A 254 -13.83 -9.28 8.41
N SER A 255 -14.98 -9.11 7.77
CA SER A 255 -15.47 -10.01 6.72
C SER A 255 -15.86 -9.21 5.49
N TYR A 256 -15.60 -9.79 4.32
CA TYR A 256 -15.89 -9.20 3.02
C TYR A 256 -16.73 -10.15 2.19
N THR A 257 -17.84 -9.65 1.65
CA THR A 257 -18.66 -10.39 0.72
C THR A 257 -18.30 -9.98 -0.70
N TRP A 258 -17.65 -10.88 -1.44
CA TRP A 258 -17.32 -10.67 -2.84
C TRP A 258 -18.60 -10.72 -3.70
N TYR A 259 -19.36 -11.77 -3.52
CA TYR A 259 -20.58 -12.00 -4.27
C TYR A 259 -21.67 -12.55 -3.34
N ASN A 260 -22.88 -12.05 -3.48
CA ASN A 260 -24.09 -12.60 -2.90
C ASN A 260 -25.27 -12.26 -3.82
N GLY A 261 -25.85 -13.28 -4.49
CA GLY A 261 -26.82 -13.03 -5.53
C GLY A 261 -27.73 -14.21 -5.85
N ALA A 262 -28.49 -14.05 -6.90
CA ALA A 262 -29.48 -15.06 -7.36
C ALA A 262 -28.83 -16.41 -7.75
N GLY A 263 -27.55 -16.40 -7.98
CA GLY A 263 -26.75 -17.56 -8.36
C GLY A 263 -26.09 -17.39 -9.72
N LYS A 264 -24.83 -17.85 -9.80
CA LYS A 264 -24.07 -17.92 -11.05
C LYS A 264 -23.78 -19.37 -11.36
N GLU A 265 -24.31 -19.85 -12.44
CA GLU A 265 -24.04 -21.19 -12.94
C GLU A 265 -22.60 -21.30 -13.45
N ILE A 266 -21.94 -22.42 -13.13
CA ILE A 266 -20.59 -22.72 -13.54
C ILE A 266 -20.64 -23.70 -14.69
N ILE A 267 -20.20 -23.24 -15.84
CA ILE A 267 -20.13 -24.01 -17.08
C ILE A 267 -18.72 -24.56 -17.25
N TYR A 268 -18.64 -25.84 -17.57
CA TYR A 268 -17.36 -26.49 -17.89
C TYR A 268 -16.68 -25.84 -19.11
N SER A 269 -15.39 -25.66 -19.00
CA SER A 269 -14.57 -25.23 -20.12
C SER A 269 -13.16 -25.82 -20.03
N THR A 270 -12.63 -26.25 -21.16
CA THR A 270 -11.25 -26.72 -21.28
C THR A 270 -10.23 -25.58 -21.47
N THR A 271 -10.70 -24.37 -21.74
CA THR A 271 -9.84 -23.23 -22.14
C THR A 271 -9.90 -22.04 -21.21
N SER A 272 -10.99 -21.88 -20.44
CA SER A 272 -11.18 -20.71 -19.59
C SER A 272 -11.97 -21.06 -18.33
N MET A 273 -11.79 -20.29 -17.29
CA MET A 273 -12.62 -20.36 -16.09
C MET A 273 -13.75 -19.31 -16.17
N THR A 274 -14.87 -19.56 -15.49
CA THR A 274 -15.99 -18.63 -15.38
C THR A 274 -15.69 -17.60 -14.28
N PRO A 275 -15.49 -16.32 -14.60
CA PRO A 275 -15.32 -15.30 -13.59
C PRO A 275 -16.65 -14.95 -12.93
N ILE A 276 -16.62 -14.70 -11.61
CA ILE A 276 -17.77 -14.14 -10.88
C ILE A 276 -17.39 -12.73 -10.47
N ALA A 277 -18.07 -11.75 -11.08
CA ALA A 277 -17.90 -10.34 -10.75
C ALA A 277 -18.30 -10.09 -9.28
N GLY A 278 -17.47 -9.36 -8.58
CA GLY A 278 -17.73 -8.97 -7.20
C GLY A 278 -18.69 -7.76 -7.09
N ASN A 279 -19.13 -7.52 -5.87
CA ASN A 279 -19.87 -6.30 -5.51
C ASN A 279 -18.97 -5.06 -5.54
N ALA A 280 -17.66 -5.26 -5.49
CA ALA A 280 -16.62 -4.27 -5.68
C ALA A 280 -15.56 -4.81 -6.66
N PRO A 281 -14.79 -3.94 -7.34
CA PRO A 281 -13.77 -4.39 -8.28
C PRO A 281 -12.63 -5.15 -7.61
N TYR A 282 -12.38 -4.88 -6.34
CA TYR A 282 -11.34 -5.54 -5.53
C TYR A 282 -11.65 -5.38 -4.03
N PHE A 283 -10.96 -6.15 -3.20
CA PHE A 283 -10.82 -5.90 -1.76
C PHE A 283 -9.36 -5.67 -1.41
N MET A 284 -9.07 -4.52 -0.79
CA MET A 284 -7.79 -4.29 -0.14
C MET A 284 -7.64 -5.19 1.08
N ILE A 285 -6.46 -5.76 1.22
CA ILE A 285 -6.17 -6.73 2.28
C ILE A 285 -4.84 -6.38 2.95
N LEU A 286 -4.83 -6.49 4.28
CA LEU A 286 -3.60 -6.37 5.05
C LEU A 286 -2.72 -7.60 4.81
N PRO A 287 -1.49 -7.44 4.30
CA PRO A 287 -0.55 -8.55 4.19
C PRO A 287 -0.26 -9.18 5.55
N GLN A 288 -0.44 -10.49 5.66
CA GLN A 288 -0.31 -11.22 6.92
C GLN A 288 0.00 -12.70 6.72
N THR A 289 0.55 -13.32 7.75
CA THR A 289 0.76 -14.76 7.83
C THR A 289 -0.36 -15.39 8.66
N PHE A 290 -0.89 -16.49 8.16
CA PHE A 290 -1.95 -17.23 8.84
C PHE A 290 -1.36 -18.33 9.74
N ALA A 291 -1.89 -18.46 10.95
CA ALA A 291 -1.52 -19.54 11.85
C ALA A 291 -2.20 -20.85 11.41
N ASN A 292 -1.52 -21.98 11.65
CA ASN A 292 -2.12 -23.29 11.42
C ASN A 292 -3.33 -23.47 12.34
N PRO A 293 -4.53 -23.69 11.79
CA PRO A 293 -5.75 -23.85 12.59
C PRO A 293 -5.81 -25.17 13.36
N GLY A 294 -4.98 -26.16 13.00
CA GLY A 294 -5.07 -27.52 13.57
C GLY A 294 -6.44 -28.13 13.30
N GLU A 295 -7.10 -28.62 14.36
CA GLU A 295 -8.44 -29.22 14.33
C GLU A 295 -9.57 -28.19 14.48
N ALA A 296 -9.28 -26.88 14.45
CA ALA A 296 -10.31 -25.85 14.59
C ALA A 296 -11.26 -25.86 13.38
N ASP A 297 -12.54 -25.58 13.64
CA ASP A 297 -13.53 -25.40 12.57
C ASP A 297 -13.07 -24.26 11.63
N PRO A 298 -12.92 -24.51 10.33
CA PRO A 298 -12.49 -23.50 9.37
C PRO A 298 -13.33 -22.22 9.40
N SER A 299 -14.59 -22.28 9.79
CA SER A 299 -15.47 -21.09 9.91
C SER A 299 -15.07 -20.14 11.05
N THR A 300 -14.29 -20.61 12.03
CA THR A 300 -13.89 -19.84 13.21
C THR A 300 -12.54 -19.14 13.07
N VAL A 301 -11.76 -19.49 12.07
CA VAL A 301 -10.45 -18.90 11.74
C VAL A 301 -10.56 -18.01 10.48
N PRO A 302 -9.53 -17.27 10.07
CA PRO A 302 -9.52 -16.60 8.78
C PRO A 302 -9.81 -17.58 7.64
N HIS A 303 -10.88 -17.36 6.90
CA HIS A 303 -11.39 -18.33 5.93
C HIS A 303 -11.99 -17.69 4.67
N LEU A 304 -12.06 -18.50 3.62
CA LEU A 304 -12.94 -18.28 2.47
C LEU A 304 -14.19 -19.15 2.64
N LYS A 305 -15.37 -18.52 2.53
CA LYS A 305 -16.68 -19.16 2.55
C LYS A 305 -17.24 -19.19 1.14
N LEU A 306 -17.77 -20.33 0.74
CA LEU A 306 -18.49 -20.53 -0.51
C LEU A 306 -19.85 -21.16 -0.23
N VAL A 307 -20.94 -20.50 -0.67
CA VAL A 307 -22.28 -21.07 -0.70
C VAL A 307 -22.65 -21.34 -2.15
N TYR A 308 -23.06 -22.56 -2.43
CA TYR A 308 -23.45 -22.97 -3.76
C TYR A 308 -24.56 -24.00 -3.74
N THR A 309 -25.34 -24.06 -4.82
CA THR A 309 -26.33 -25.10 -5.07
C THR A 309 -25.73 -26.12 -6.01
N GLN A 310 -25.79 -27.39 -5.64
CA GLN A 310 -25.62 -28.52 -6.51
C GLN A 310 -26.97 -28.90 -7.06
N ARG A 311 -27.17 -28.73 -8.36
CA ARG A 311 -28.43 -29.04 -9.04
C ARG A 311 -28.24 -30.31 -9.86
N SER A 312 -29.14 -31.27 -9.68
CA SER A 312 -29.23 -32.49 -10.52
C SER A 312 -30.52 -32.49 -11.33
N TYR A 313 -30.40 -32.82 -12.60
CA TYR A 313 -31.53 -32.87 -13.52
C TYR A 313 -32.03 -34.28 -13.68
N ASN A 314 -33.35 -34.37 -13.81
CA ASN A 314 -34.10 -35.63 -14.03
C ASN A 314 -35.21 -35.38 -15.06
N ALA A 315 -34.99 -35.84 -16.29
CA ALA A 315 -35.87 -35.80 -17.44
C ALA A 315 -36.68 -34.50 -17.65
N SER A 316 -37.52 -34.09 -16.71
CA SER A 316 -38.39 -32.91 -16.82
C SER A 316 -38.36 -32.03 -15.57
N SER A 317 -37.51 -32.35 -14.61
CA SER A 317 -37.44 -31.65 -13.34
C SER A 317 -35.97 -31.58 -12.87
N TYR A 318 -35.74 -30.83 -11.81
CA TYR A 318 -34.45 -30.83 -11.14
C TYR A 318 -34.62 -30.85 -9.62
N SER A 319 -33.58 -31.26 -8.93
CA SER A 319 -33.47 -31.15 -7.49
C SER A 319 -32.23 -30.33 -7.09
N ASP A 320 -32.43 -29.43 -6.14
CA ASP A 320 -31.38 -28.56 -5.63
C ASP A 320 -30.92 -29.02 -4.25
N THR A 321 -29.60 -29.08 -4.05
CA THR A 321 -28.99 -29.28 -2.75
C THR A 321 -28.03 -28.10 -2.48
N GLU A 322 -28.38 -27.25 -1.51
CA GLU A 322 -27.51 -26.16 -1.10
C GLU A 322 -26.39 -26.67 -0.19
N LYS A 323 -25.19 -26.19 -0.44
CA LYS A 323 -23.98 -26.53 0.32
C LYS A 323 -23.23 -25.26 0.71
N THR A 324 -22.65 -25.30 1.90
CA THR A 324 -21.71 -24.28 2.38
C THR A 324 -20.38 -24.95 2.66
N THR A 325 -19.31 -24.40 2.12
CA THR A 325 -17.94 -24.88 2.33
C THR A 325 -17.08 -23.73 2.86
N TYR A 326 -16.23 -24.06 3.82
CA TYR A 326 -15.23 -23.17 4.35
C TYR A 326 -13.84 -23.78 4.09
N VAL A 327 -12.90 -22.93 3.71
CA VAL A 327 -11.49 -23.29 3.67
C VAL A 327 -10.70 -22.24 4.45
N SER A 328 -9.82 -22.69 5.35
CA SER A 328 -8.97 -21.76 6.09
C SER A 328 -8.03 -21.03 5.13
N LEU A 329 -7.74 -19.77 5.39
CA LEU A 329 -6.75 -19.05 4.56
C LEU A 329 -5.35 -19.62 4.76
N TYR A 330 -5.07 -20.29 5.88
CA TYR A 330 -3.85 -21.05 6.06
C TYR A 330 -3.71 -22.13 4.99
N ASP A 331 -4.73 -22.94 4.78
CA ASP A 331 -4.73 -24.02 3.77
C ASP A 331 -4.81 -23.45 2.36
N LEU A 332 -5.63 -22.43 2.14
CA LEU A 332 -5.78 -21.76 0.85
C LEU A 332 -4.44 -21.23 0.34
N PHE A 333 -3.63 -20.59 1.19
CA PHE A 333 -2.34 -20.00 0.83
C PHE A 333 -1.13 -20.89 1.13
N GLN A 334 -1.31 -22.20 1.23
CA GLN A 334 -0.23 -23.14 1.55
C GLN A 334 0.95 -23.06 0.55
N SER A 335 0.67 -22.90 -0.74
CA SER A 335 1.69 -22.73 -1.78
C SER A 335 2.52 -21.43 -1.63
N SER A 336 2.02 -20.46 -0.88
CA SER A 336 2.64 -19.16 -0.60
C SER A 336 3.17 -19.05 0.83
N ALA A 337 3.58 -20.16 1.44
CA ALA A 337 4.02 -20.24 2.83
C ALA A 337 2.97 -19.73 3.83
N ASN A 338 1.70 -20.01 3.59
CA ASN A 338 0.53 -19.67 4.43
C ASN A 338 0.40 -18.18 4.71
N LYS A 339 0.71 -17.33 3.73
CA LYS A 339 0.67 -15.87 3.88
C LYS A 339 0.18 -15.15 2.63
N ILE A 340 -0.35 -13.97 2.83
CA ILE A 340 -0.54 -12.95 1.83
C ILE A 340 0.68 -12.03 1.85
N ASN A 341 1.43 -11.99 0.76
CA ASN A 341 2.59 -11.13 0.61
C ASN A 341 2.18 -9.69 0.31
N LEU A 342 3.09 -8.75 0.57
CA LEU A 342 2.97 -7.36 0.13
C LEU A 342 2.92 -7.25 -1.39
N ASN A 343 2.26 -6.20 -1.89
CA ASN A 343 2.28 -5.85 -3.31
C ASN A 343 1.75 -6.99 -4.20
N ARG A 344 0.61 -7.59 -3.84
CA ARG A 344 0.03 -8.71 -4.59
C ARG A 344 -1.38 -8.45 -5.04
N GLN A 345 -1.67 -8.84 -6.27
CA GLN A 345 -3.03 -9.08 -6.76
C GLN A 345 -3.33 -10.56 -6.63
N ILE A 346 -4.46 -10.87 -6.04
CA ILE A 346 -4.84 -12.25 -5.73
C ILE A 346 -6.10 -12.60 -6.49
N LYS A 347 -6.00 -13.63 -7.29
CA LYS A 347 -7.12 -14.27 -7.97
C LYS A 347 -7.26 -15.69 -7.44
N VAL A 348 -8.45 -16.06 -7.01
CA VAL A 348 -8.71 -17.40 -6.47
C VAL A 348 -9.45 -18.22 -7.52
N ARG A 349 -8.85 -19.35 -7.93
CA ARG A 349 -9.41 -20.31 -8.87
C ARG A 349 -10.01 -21.49 -8.12
N ILE A 350 -11.25 -21.86 -8.46
CA ILE A 350 -12.04 -22.85 -7.76
C ILE A 350 -12.55 -23.87 -8.77
N THR A 351 -12.26 -25.15 -8.53
CA THR A 351 -12.73 -26.24 -9.39
C THR A 351 -13.59 -27.23 -8.58
N PHE A 352 -14.83 -27.41 -9.01
CA PHE A 352 -15.73 -28.38 -8.42
C PHE A 352 -15.50 -29.78 -8.98
N ASN A 353 -15.44 -30.79 -8.11
CA ASN A 353 -15.38 -32.19 -8.48
C ASN A 353 -16.53 -32.96 -7.83
N LEU A 354 -17.49 -33.38 -8.62
CA LEU A 354 -18.68 -34.10 -8.15
C LEU A 354 -18.35 -35.49 -7.59
N GLN A 355 -17.49 -36.24 -8.26
CA GLN A 355 -17.16 -37.63 -7.88
C GLN A 355 -16.42 -37.71 -6.54
N ALA A 356 -15.49 -36.81 -6.33
CA ALA A 356 -14.72 -36.74 -5.08
C ALA A 356 -15.46 -35.95 -3.99
N ASN A 357 -16.61 -35.32 -4.30
CA ASN A 357 -17.24 -34.32 -3.46
C ASN A 357 -16.26 -33.26 -2.93
N LEU A 358 -15.30 -32.93 -3.79
CA LEU A 358 -14.11 -32.13 -3.49
C LEU A 358 -14.18 -30.78 -4.22
N ILE A 359 -13.71 -29.75 -3.55
CA ILE A 359 -13.45 -28.44 -4.16
C ILE A 359 -11.95 -28.22 -4.10
N THR A 360 -11.35 -27.97 -5.27
CA THR A 360 -9.92 -27.62 -5.35
C THR A 360 -9.78 -26.09 -5.38
N TRP A 361 -8.89 -25.59 -4.58
CA TRP A 361 -8.60 -24.16 -4.42
C TRP A 361 -7.19 -23.86 -4.90
N ALA A 362 -7.05 -22.85 -5.74
CA ALA A 362 -5.74 -22.40 -6.21
C ALA A 362 -5.68 -20.87 -6.20
N PRO A 363 -5.11 -20.28 -5.14
CA PRO A 363 -4.83 -18.84 -5.13
C PRO A 363 -3.64 -18.56 -6.03
N ASP A 364 -3.78 -17.56 -6.86
CA ASP A 364 -2.72 -16.99 -7.67
C ASP A 364 -2.36 -15.63 -7.11
N GLN A 365 -1.08 -15.40 -6.79
CA GLN A 365 -0.59 -14.16 -6.24
C GLN A 365 0.39 -13.53 -7.23
N ASP A 366 -0.14 -12.77 -8.16
CA ASP A 366 0.65 -11.99 -9.10
C ASP A 366 1.17 -10.70 -8.47
N ASP A 367 2.21 -10.14 -9.05
CA ASP A 367 2.65 -8.81 -8.69
C ASP A 367 1.56 -7.78 -9.04
N TRP A 368 1.34 -6.85 -8.15
CA TRP A 368 0.42 -5.76 -8.40
C TRP A 368 0.92 -4.89 -9.54
N SER A 369 0.18 -4.82 -10.63
CA SER A 369 0.44 -3.94 -11.75
C SER A 369 -0.77 -3.03 -11.99
N ASP A 370 -0.53 -1.73 -12.08
CA ASP A 370 -1.59 -0.74 -12.31
C ASP A 370 -2.15 -0.75 -13.73
N SER A 371 -1.60 -1.56 -14.62
CA SER A 371 -2.05 -1.65 -16.01
C SER A 371 -3.46 -2.22 -16.17
N GLU A 372 -3.99 -2.92 -15.16
CA GLU A 372 -5.37 -3.43 -15.16
C GLU A 372 -6.38 -2.46 -14.53
N PHE A 373 -5.93 -1.40 -13.84
CA PHE A 373 -6.80 -0.43 -13.15
C PHE A 373 -7.07 0.86 -13.90
N SER A 374 -6.38 1.13 -14.99
CA SER A 374 -6.60 2.33 -15.82
C SER A 374 -7.95 2.34 -16.56
N VAL A 375 -8.83 1.37 -16.33
CA VAL A 375 -10.14 1.24 -16.99
C VAL A 375 -11.32 1.50 -16.06
N ILE A 376 -11.07 1.80 -14.77
CA ILE A 376 -12.15 2.12 -13.83
C ILE A 376 -11.91 3.52 -13.25
N ILE A 377 -12.22 4.53 -14.05
CA ILE A 377 -12.58 5.87 -13.60
C ILE A 377 -14.02 6.13 -14.02
#